data_22bc4636d24e5c9d2eb0a542bb8141a9
#
_entry.id   22bc4636d24e5c9d2eb0a542bb8141a9
#
_cell.length_a   1.000
_cell.length_b   1.000
_cell.length_c   1.000
_cell.angle_alpha   90.00
_cell.angle_beta   90.00
_cell.angle_gamma   90.00
#
_symmetry.space_group_name_H-M   'P 1'
#
loop_
_entity.id
_entity.type
_entity.pdbx_description
1 polymer ?
#
loop_
_entity_poly.entity_id
_entity_poly.type
_entity_poly.pdbx_seq_one_letter_code
_entity_poly.pdbx_strand_id
1 'polypeptide(L)'
;MPYLVIWLGLFVIKNAWFAVIGYHLGIILLVTLAGAWPPFQKFRPGASAWKVIPFSLTGCLAGVAVYLFLPMIQASPALKLSLVEWGLNANSWLPFILYSALINPWLEEIHWRNWLGSTDSKPILTDAVFAGFHLIVLAPFISIFWLVVVFIILTSSGWMWRQVMRVENSMLASTLFHMSADVSILLVIWSTLGSLHEA
;
A
#
# COMPACT_ATOMS: atom_id res chain seq x y z
N MET A 1 -15.83 -0.74 -3.53
CA MET A 1 -15.58 -1.67 -2.41
C MET A 1 -14.38 -1.26 -1.54
N PRO A 2 -13.14 -1.10 -2.06
CA PRO A 2 -11.98 -0.80 -1.20
C PRO A 2 -12.19 0.38 -0.24
N TYR A 3 -12.64 1.50 -0.77
CA TYR A 3 -12.91 2.72 -0.02
C TYR A 3 -13.86 2.51 1.16
N LEU A 4 -14.98 1.82 0.92
CA LEU A 4 -16.00 1.60 1.96
C LEU A 4 -15.49 0.72 3.08
N VAL A 5 -14.78 -0.37 2.75
CA VAL A 5 -14.28 -1.33 3.76
C VAL A 5 -13.20 -0.71 4.64
N ILE A 6 -12.27 0.03 4.03
CA ILE A 6 -11.24 0.77 4.78
C ILE A 6 -11.90 1.82 5.70
N TRP A 7 -12.83 2.61 5.16
CA TRP A 7 -13.52 3.63 5.95
C TRP A 7 -14.30 3.01 7.12
N LEU A 8 -15.10 1.97 6.86
CA LEU A 8 -15.83 1.27 7.92
C LEU A 8 -14.89 0.67 8.97
N GLY A 9 -13.82 0.00 8.53
CA GLY A 9 -12.88 -0.66 9.43
C GLY A 9 -12.16 0.32 10.34
N LEU A 10 -11.68 1.44 9.81
CA LEU A 10 -10.88 2.39 10.59
C LEU A 10 -11.73 3.40 11.38
N PHE A 11 -12.81 3.92 10.80
CA PHE A 11 -13.54 5.04 11.41
C PHE A 11 -14.84 4.64 12.13
N VAL A 12 -15.41 3.48 11.80
CA VAL A 12 -16.63 2.98 12.47
C VAL A 12 -16.29 1.85 13.44
N ILE A 13 -15.60 0.80 12.96
CA ILE A 13 -15.24 -0.37 13.79
C ILE A 13 -13.98 -0.10 14.62
N LYS A 14 -13.13 0.86 14.18
CA LYS A 14 -11.87 1.22 14.83
C LYS A 14 -10.93 0.04 15.00
N ASN A 15 -10.74 -0.72 13.93
CA ASN A 15 -9.89 -1.91 13.94
C ASN A 15 -9.11 -2.05 12.63
N ALA A 16 -7.77 -1.91 12.71
CA ALA A 16 -6.89 -1.99 11.55
C ALA A 16 -6.89 -3.38 10.91
N TRP A 17 -6.97 -4.43 11.71
CA TRP A 17 -7.04 -5.79 11.20
C TRP A 17 -8.33 -6.06 10.43
N PHE A 18 -9.45 -5.60 10.96
CA PHE A 18 -10.72 -5.70 10.25
C PHE A 18 -10.67 -4.94 8.92
N ALA A 19 -10.09 -3.73 8.92
CA ALA A 19 -9.97 -2.92 7.72
C ALA A 19 -9.14 -3.64 6.64
N VAL A 20 -7.94 -4.12 6.98
CA VAL A 20 -7.04 -4.74 6.00
C VAL A 20 -7.52 -6.12 5.55
N ILE A 21 -8.00 -6.97 6.47
CA ILE A 21 -8.52 -8.30 6.12
C ILE A 21 -9.80 -8.17 5.29
N GLY A 22 -10.73 -7.30 5.72
CA GLY A 22 -11.97 -7.06 4.98
C GLY A 22 -11.72 -6.50 3.58
N TYR A 23 -10.73 -5.61 3.42
CA TYR A 23 -10.27 -5.12 2.13
C TYR A 23 -9.77 -6.26 1.24
N HIS A 24 -8.91 -7.13 1.77
CA HIS A 24 -8.37 -8.28 1.03
C HIS A 24 -9.43 -9.30 0.65
N LEU A 25 -10.35 -9.63 1.57
CA LEU A 25 -11.48 -10.50 1.25
C LEU A 25 -12.38 -9.90 0.16
N GLY A 26 -12.58 -8.57 0.18
CA GLY A 26 -13.28 -7.85 -0.87
C GLY A 26 -12.59 -7.97 -2.23
N ILE A 27 -11.26 -7.81 -2.27
CA ILE A 27 -10.46 -8.02 -3.50
C ILE A 27 -10.61 -9.46 -4.00
N ILE A 28 -10.39 -10.44 -3.14
CA ILE A 28 -10.47 -11.88 -3.49
C ILE A 28 -11.85 -12.19 -4.08
N LEU A 29 -12.91 -11.75 -3.41
CA LEU A 29 -14.28 -11.95 -3.89
C LEU A 29 -14.49 -11.35 -5.28
N LEU A 30 -14.14 -10.07 -5.45
CA LEU A 30 -14.35 -9.36 -6.72
C LEU A 30 -13.54 -9.95 -7.87
N VAL A 31 -12.26 -10.26 -7.65
CA VAL A 31 -11.40 -10.87 -8.66
C VAL A 31 -11.88 -12.27 -9.04
N THR A 32 -12.37 -13.03 -8.05
CA THR A 32 -12.95 -14.38 -8.27
C THR A 32 -14.23 -14.30 -9.08
N LEU A 33 -15.16 -13.42 -8.70
CA LEU A 33 -16.42 -13.23 -9.43
C LEU A 33 -16.21 -12.74 -10.87
N ALA A 34 -15.18 -11.92 -11.08
CA ALA A 34 -14.81 -11.44 -12.40
C ALA A 34 -14.01 -12.46 -13.24
N GLY A 35 -13.59 -13.59 -12.67
CA GLY A 35 -12.70 -14.55 -13.34
C GLY A 35 -11.33 -13.95 -13.70
N ALA A 36 -10.87 -12.92 -12.96
CA ALA A 36 -9.74 -12.08 -13.34
C ALA A 36 -8.41 -12.46 -12.64
N TRP A 37 -8.32 -13.69 -12.12
CA TRP A 37 -7.07 -14.17 -11.54
C TRP A 37 -5.98 -14.27 -12.61
N PRO A 38 -4.79 -13.72 -12.35
CA PRO A 38 -3.69 -13.81 -13.31
C PRO A 38 -3.19 -15.25 -13.44
N PRO A 39 -2.76 -15.67 -14.65
CA PRO A 39 -2.14 -16.96 -14.82
C PRO A 39 -0.80 -17.04 -14.09
N PHE A 40 -0.39 -18.25 -13.68
CA PHE A 40 0.82 -18.47 -12.86
C PHE A 40 2.09 -17.86 -13.48
N GLN A 41 2.17 -17.77 -14.79
CA GLN A 41 3.30 -17.17 -15.50
C GLN A 41 3.56 -15.71 -15.12
N LYS A 42 2.51 -14.98 -14.73
CA LYS A 42 2.63 -13.58 -14.27
C LYS A 42 3.40 -13.42 -12.95
N PHE A 43 3.57 -14.49 -12.19
CA PHE A 43 4.32 -14.50 -10.93
C PHE A 43 5.79 -14.91 -11.09
N ARG A 44 6.22 -15.23 -12.32
CA ARG A 44 7.62 -15.55 -12.61
C ARG A 44 8.41 -14.29 -12.94
N PRO A 45 9.74 -14.31 -12.73
CA PRO A 45 10.60 -13.22 -13.22
C PRO A 45 10.35 -12.95 -14.71
N GLY A 46 10.25 -11.67 -15.07
CA GLY A 46 10.11 -11.23 -16.45
C GLY A 46 11.42 -11.27 -17.23
N ALA A 47 11.45 -10.58 -18.35
CA ALA A 47 12.60 -10.54 -19.27
C ALA A 47 13.88 -10.00 -18.62
N SER A 48 13.73 -9.08 -17.65
CA SER A 48 14.84 -8.45 -16.93
C SER A 48 15.04 -9.00 -15.52
N ALA A 49 14.98 -10.33 -15.35
CA ALA A 49 15.02 -11.00 -14.04
C ALA A 49 16.15 -10.50 -13.12
N TRP A 50 17.34 -10.19 -13.64
CA TRP A 50 18.47 -9.69 -12.88
C TRP A 50 18.26 -8.28 -12.30
N LYS A 51 17.34 -7.49 -12.87
CA LYS A 51 16.99 -6.15 -12.37
C LYS A 51 15.94 -6.18 -11.27
N VAL A 52 15.25 -7.30 -11.05
CA VAL A 52 14.13 -7.39 -10.11
C VAL A 52 14.58 -7.04 -8.70
N ILE A 53 15.68 -7.62 -8.22
CA ILE A 53 16.17 -7.35 -6.85
C ILE A 53 16.61 -5.88 -6.68
N PRO A 54 17.51 -5.32 -7.51
CA PRO A 54 17.88 -3.90 -7.35
C PRO A 54 16.68 -2.97 -7.42
N PHE A 55 15.78 -3.18 -8.37
CA PHE A 55 14.57 -2.38 -8.50
C PHE A 55 13.69 -2.49 -7.26
N SER A 56 13.47 -3.70 -6.75
CA SER A 56 12.64 -3.92 -5.56
C SER A 56 13.21 -3.23 -4.33
N LEU A 57 14.53 -3.25 -4.14
CA LEU A 57 15.18 -2.57 -3.02
C LEU A 57 15.00 -1.05 -3.05
N THR A 58 14.82 -0.43 -4.23
CA THR A 58 14.52 1.00 -4.29
C THR A 58 13.17 1.37 -3.66
N GLY A 59 12.26 0.43 -3.48
CA GLY A 59 11.02 0.63 -2.72
C GLY A 59 11.26 1.08 -1.29
N CYS A 60 12.39 0.66 -0.67
CA CYS A 60 12.76 1.10 0.68
C CYS A 60 12.97 2.63 0.78
N LEU A 61 13.22 3.32 -0.34
CA LEU A 61 13.31 4.78 -0.35
C LEU A 61 12.00 5.44 0.08
N ALA A 62 10.87 4.75 -0.01
CA ALA A 62 9.59 5.25 0.49
C ALA A 62 9.63 5.44 2.02
N GLY A 63 10.14 4.46 2.76
CA GLY A 63 10.35 4.59 4.21
C GLY A 63 11.37 5.68 4.56
N VAL A 64 12.48 5.77 3.81
CA VAL A 64 13.45 6.85 3.98
C VAL A 64 12.80 8.22 3.78
N ALA A 65 11.99 8.37 2.74
CA ALA A 65 11.24 9.61 2.48
C ALA A 65 10.28 9.92 3.63
N VAL A 66 9.49 8.95 4.10
CA VAL A 66 8.60 9.14 5.27
C VAL A 66 9.42 9.58 6.49
N TYR A 67 10.53 8.93 6.80
CA TYR A 67 11.36 9.27 7.94
C TYR A 67 11.87 10.71 7.87
N LEU A 68 12.40 11.13 6.72
CA LEU A 68 12.96 12.47 6.53
C LEU A 68 11.88 13.57 6.55
N PHE A 69 10.70 13.29 5.98
CA PHE A 69 9.64 14.29 5.86
C PHE A 69 8.64 14.26 7.02
N LEU A 70 8.64 13.23 7.87
CA LEU A 70 7.71 13.10 9.00
C LEU A 70 7.68 14.36 9.90
N PRO A 71 8.80 14.98 10.26
CA PRO A 71 8.78 16.23 11.04
C PRO A 71 8.11 17.40 10.30
N MET A 72 8.23 17.45 8.97
CA MET A 72 7.64 18.49 8.12
C MET A 72 6.14 18.28 7.87
N ILE A 73 5.72 17.02 7.86
CA ILE A 73 4.30 16.65 7.66
C ILE A 73 3.45 17.13 8.83
N GLN A 74 4.06 17.32 10.01
CA GLN A 74 3.36 17.74 11.22
C GLN A 74 2.10 16.91 11.46
N ALA A 75 2.26 15.58 11.40
CA ALA A 75 1.14 14.66 11.60
C ALA A 75 0.43 14.98 12.92
N SER A 76 -0.90 15.01 12.88
CA SER A 76 -1.71 15.29 14.05
C SER A 76 -1.35 14.34 15.21
N PRO A 77 -1.24 14.85 16.47
CA PRO A 77 -1.10 13.99 17.65
C PRO A 77 -2.19 12.91 17.74
N ALA A 78 -3.35 13.16 17.13
CA ALA A 78 -4.43 12.19 17.02
C ALA A 78 -4.03 10.92 16.25
N LEU A 79 -3.04 10.98 15.35
CA LEU A 79 -2.57 9.80 14.61
C LEU A 79 -2.12 8.69 15.56
N LYS A 80 -1.28 9.02 16.56
CA LYS A 80 -0.81 8.05 17.53
C LYS A 80 -1.96 7.42 18.33
N LEU A 81 -2.88 8.25 18.81
CA LEU A 81 -4.06 7.78 19.55
C LEU A 81 -4.93 6.86 18.68
N SER A 82 -5.12 7.22 17.40
CA SER A 82 -5.90 6.41 16.48
C SER A 82 -5.24 5.06 16.18
N LEU A 83 -3.91 5.00 16.05
CA LEU A 83 -3.21 3.72 15.85
C LEU A 83 -3.48 2.75 17.02
N VAL A 84 -3.44 3.27 18.25
CA VAL A 84 -3.77 2.48 19.45
C VAL A 84 -5.23 2.06 19.45
N GLU A 85 -6.13 3.00 19.17
CA GLU A 85 -7.58 2.77 19.09
C GLU A 85 -7.93 1.72 18.03
N TRP A 86 -7.17 1.68 16.94
CA TRP A 86 -7.31 0.69 15.89
C TRP A 86 -6.69 -0.67 16.24
N GLY A 87 -6.19 -0.85 17.45
CA GLY A 87 -5.64 -2.11 17.97
C GLY A 87 -4.19 -2.38 17.58
N LEU A 88 -3.45 -1.36 17.12
CA LEU A 88 -2.02 -1.46 16.84
C LEU A 88 -1.22 -1.14 18.11
N ASN A 89 -0.91 -2.18 18.88
CA ASN A 89 -0.13 -2.13 20.13
C ASN A 89 1.16 -2.95 20.00
N ALA A 90 1.97 -3.00 21.03
CA ALA A 90 3.27 -3.68 21.04
C ALA A 90 3.22 -5.13 20.50
N ASN A 91 2.16 -5.88 20.80
CA ASN A 91 2.02 -7.28 20.39
C ASN A 91 1.45 -7.44 18.95
N SER A 92 0.75 -6.43 18.44
CA SER A 92 0.06 -6.51 17.14
C SER A 92 0.83 -5.86 15.99
N TRP A 93 1.78 -4.96 16.26
CA TRP A 93 2.52 -4.25 15.22
C TRP A 93 3.32 -5.19 14.31
N LEU A 94 4.15 -6.06 14.88
CA LEU A 94 4.97 -6.95 14.04
C LEU A 94 4.14 -7.89 13.17
N PRO A 95 3.13 -8.62 13.72
CA PRO A 95 2.21 -9.38 12.88
C PRO A 95 1.52 -8.55 11.81
N PHE A 96 1.10 -7.32 12.11
CA PHE A 96 0.44 -6.42 11.16
C PHE A 96 1.38 -6.02 10.03
N ILE A 97 2.63 -5.65 10.33
CA ILE A 97 3.66 -5.31 9.34
C ILE A 97 3.92 -6.52 8.43
N LEU A 98 4.12 -7.71 9.01
CA LEU A 98 4.38 -8.93 8.24
C LEU A 98 3.21 -9.28 7.32
N TYR A 99 1.98 -9.22 7.82
CA TYR A 99 0.79 -9.48 7.02
C TYR A 99 0.65 -8.45 5.89
N SER A 100 0.72 -7.16 6.21
CA SER A 100 0.59 -6.09 5.23
C SER A 100 1.68 -6.17 4.16
N ALA A 101 2.93 -6.40 4.56
CA ALA A 101 4.03 -6.50 3.63
C ALA A 101 3.96 -7.74 2.72
N LEU A 102 3.54 -8.89 3.26
CA LEU A 102 3.59 -10.15 2.51
C LEU A 102 2.32 -10.40 1.69
N ILE A 103 1.18 -9.91 2.11
CA ILE A 103 -0.12 -10.22 1.48
C ILE A 103 -0.66 -9.04 0.68
N ASN A 104 -0.65 -7.83 1.25
CA ASN A 104 -1.25 -6.66 0.62
C ASN A 104 -0.73 -6.38 -0.80
N PRO A 105 0.59 -6.35 -1.07
CA PRO A 105 1.09 -6.02 -2.39
C PRO A 105 0.65 -7.01 -3.48
N TRP A 106 0.56 -8.31 -3.17
CA TRP A 106 0.08 -9.30 -4.13
C TRP A 106 -1.37 -9.05 -4.51
N LEU A 107 -2.24 -8.87 -3.54
CA LEU A 107 -3.66 -8.66 -3.77
C LEU A 107 -3.93 -7.32 -4.46
N GLU A 108 -3.20 -6.27 -4.07
CA GLU A 108 -3.32 -4.97 -4.72
C GLU A 108 -2.82 -4.97 -6.16
N GLU A 109 -1.69 -5.59 -6.46
CA GLU A 109 -1.21 -5.71 -7.84
C GLU A 109 -2.18 -6.53 -8.71
N ILE A 110 -2.75 -7.62 -8.16
CA ILE A 110 -3.80 -8.39 -8.85
C ILE A 110 -5.03 -7.52 -9.13
N HIS A 111 -5.49 -6.75 -8.16
CA HIS A 111 -6.69 -5.93 -8.29
C HIS A 111 -6.49 -4.70 -9.18
N TRP A 112 -5.48 -3.88 -8.85
CA TRP A 112 -5.32 -2.58 -9.46
C TRP A 112 -4.60 -2.61 -10.81
N ARG A 113 -3.63 -3.52 -11.00
CA ARG A 113 -2.77 -3.56 -12.20
C ARG A 113 -3.17 -4.67 -13.16
N ASN A 114 -3.49 -5.87 -12.63
CA ASN A 114 -3.87 -6.98 -13.51
C ASN A 114 -5.34 -6.89 -13.94
N TRP A 115 -6.27 -6.72 -13.01
CA TRP A 115 -7.71 -6.71 -13.32
C TRP A 115 -8.21 -5.35 -13.82
N LEU A 116 -8.02 -4.29 -13.03
CA LEU A 116 -8.51 -2.93 -13.35
C LEU A 116 -7.51 -2.11 -14.16
N GLY A 117 -6.31 -2.63 -14.36
CA GLY A 117 -5.26 -1.97 -15.13
C GLY A 117 -5.50 -2.01 -16.64
N SER A 118 -4.57 -1.42 -17.38
CA SER A 118 -4.61 -1.32 -18.84
C SER A 118 -3.19 -1.47 -19.39
N THR A 119 -3.09 -1.85 -20.66
CA THR A 119 -1.83 -1.87 -21.42
C THR A 119 -1.42 -0.49 -21.93
N ASP A 120 -2.18 0.56 -21.65
CA ASP A 120 -1.83 1.92 -22.05
C ASP A 120 -0.53 2.38 -21.37
N SER A 121 0.31 3.07 -22.12
CA SER A 121 1.56 3.65 -21.63
C SER A 121 1.35 4.95 -20.82
N LYS A 122 0.19 5.61 -20.98
CA LYS A 122 -0.16 6.85 -20.26
C LYS A 122 -0.77 6.52 -18.88
N PRO A 123 -0.73 7.47 -17.93
CA PRO A 123 -1.54 7.36 -16.72
C PRO A 123 -3.03 7.19 -17.03
N ILE A 124 -3.73 6.37 -16.26
CA ILE A 124 -5.16 6.10 -16.41
C ILE A 124 -5.89 6.37 -15.09
N LEU A 125 -7.21 6.47 -15.14
CA LEU A 125 -8.03 6.76 -13.97
C LEU A 125 -7.79 5.78 -12.82
N THR A 126 -7.54 4.50 -13.11
CA THR A 126 -7.31 3.47 -12.09
C THR A 126 -6.04 3.76 -11.27
N ASP A 127 -5.00 4.35 -11.86
CA ASP A 127 -3.80 4.75 -11.13
C ASP A 127 -4.13 5.83 -10.08
N ALA A 128 -5.00 6.79 -10.41
CA ALA A 128 -5.48 7.81 -9.48
C ALA A 128 -6.47 7.27 -8.44
N VAL A 129 -7.34 6.34 -8.83
CA VAL A 129 -8.26 5.67 -7.90
C VAL A 129 -7.49 4.83 -6.89
N PHE A 130 -6.44 4.14 -7.30
CA PHE A 130 -5.52 3.47 -6.37
C PHE A 130 -4.94 4.45 -5.32
N ALA A 131 -4.46 5.62 -5.75
CA ALA A 131 -3.95 6.64 -4.83
C ALA A 131 -5.04 7.16 -3.88
N GLY A 132 -6.24 7.35 -4.39
CA GLY A 132 -7.35 7.98 -3.66
C GLY A 132 -7.78 7.24 -2.40
N PHE A 133 -7.75 5.90 -2.36
CA PHE A 133 -8.17 5.19 -1.16
C PHE A 133 -7.19 5.37 0.01
N HIS A 134 -5.89 5.56 -0.26
CA HIS A 134 -4.89 5.88 0.77
C HIS A 134 -5.18 7.25 1.41
N LEU A 135 -5.72 8.19 0.64
CA LEU A 135 -6.04 9.52 1.18
C LEU A 135 -7.13 9.47 2.24
N ILE A 136 -8.06 8.50 2.18
CA ILE A 136 -9.07 8.33 3.23
C ILE A 136 -8.39 8.05 4.58
N VAL A 137 -7.35 7.21 4.58
CA VAL A 137 -6.60 6.88 5.80
C VAL A 137 -5.84 8.08 6.34
N LEU A 138 -5.28 8.91 5.46
CA LEU A 138 -4.37 9.99 5.81
C LEU A 138 -5.06 11.32 6.07
N ALA A 139 -6.24 11.55 5.47
CA ALA A 139 -6.95 12.84 5.53
C ALA A 139 -7.19 13.41 6.94
N PRO A 140 -7.45 12.61 7.98
CA PRO A 140 -7.61 13.13 9.33
C PRO A 140 -6.32 13.60 9.99
N PHE A 141 -5.15 13.25 9.44
CA PHE A 141 -3.87 13.34 10.15
C PHE A 141 -2.87 14.30 9.52
N ILE A 142 -3.00 14.60 8.23
CA ILE A 142 -2.05 15.44 7.50
C ILE A 142 -2.77 16.57 6.76
N SER A 143 -2.04 17.66 6.50
CA SER A 143 -2.60 18.81 5.80
C SER A 143 -2.95 18.51 4.33
N ILE A 144 -3.82 19.33 3.76
CA ILE A 144 -4.24 19.18 2.34
C ILE A 144 -3.04 19.25 1.39
N PHE A 145 -2.02 20.06 1.70
CA PHE A 145 -0.79 20.12 0.91
C PHE A 145 -0.13 18.73 0.82
N TRP A 146 0.07 18.08 1.96
CA TRP A 146 0.67 16.73 2.01
C TRP A 146 -0.23 15.67 1.41
N LEU A 147 -1.56 15.80 1.52
CA LEU A 147 -2.49 14.89 0.81
C LEU A 147 -2.31 14.98 -0.71
N VAL A 148 -2.15 16.20 -1.25
CA VAL A 148 -1.88 16.37 -2.68
C VAL A 148 -0.53 15.77 -3.09
N VAL A 149 0.52 15.99 -2.29
CA VAL A 149 1.85 15.40 -2.54
C VAL A 149 1.76 13.87 -2.55
N VAL A 150 1.14 13.27 -1.53
CA VAL A 150 0.95 11.82 -1.43
C VAL A 150 0.11 11.28 -2.61
N PHE A 151 -0.94 11.98 -2.99
CA PHE A 151 -1.77 11.61 -4.14
C PHE A 151 -0.96 11.54 -5.44
N ILE A 152 -0.13 12.55 -5.70
CA ILE A 152 0.74 12.59 -6.89
C ILE A 152 1.75 11.44 -6.84
N ILE A 153 2.41 11.22 -5.70
CA ILE A 153 3.40 10.15 -5.53
C ILE A 153 2.73 8.78 -5.77
N LEU A 154 1.60 8.50 -5.12
CA LEU A 154 0.93 7.21 -5.25
C LEU A 154 0.34 6.97 -6.64
N THR A 155 -0.20 8.01 -7.28
CA THR A 155 -0.67 7.93 -8.68
C THR A 155 0.48 7.61 -9.62
N SER A 156 1.62 8.29 -9.44
CA SER A 156 2.83 8.06 -10.23
C SER A 156 3.42 6.65 -10.00
N SER A 157 3.42 6.19 -8.75
CA SER A 157 3.85 4.84 -8.39
C SER A 157 2.93 3.79 -9.01
N GLY A 158 1.63 3.97 -8.92
CA GLY A 158 0.63 3.09 -9.53
C GLY A 158 0.81 2.95 -11.04
N TRP A 159 1.00 4.09 -11.72
CA TRP A 159 1.33 4.12 -13.14
C TRP A 159 2.68 3.41 -13.44
N MET A 160 3.73 3.72 -12.69
CA MET A 160 5.06 3.11 -12.87
C MET A 160 4.99 1.59 -12.72
N TRP A 161 4.37 1.07 -11.68
CA TRP A 161 4.24 -0.39 -11.45
C TRP A 161 3.46 -1.06 -12.58
N ARG A 162 2.41 -0.41 -13.07
CA ARG A 162 1.67 -0.89 -14.25
C ARG A 162 2.55 -0.92 -15.51
N GLN A 163 3.43 0.08 -15.72
CA GLN A 163 4.38 0.06 -16.85
C GLN A 163 5.43 -1.04 -16.68
N VAL A 164 5.97 -1.25 -15.49
CA VAL A 164 6.90 -2.35 -15.22
C VAL A 164 6.23 -3.69 -15.53
N MET A 165 5.02 -3.92 -15.01
CA MET A 165 4.26 -5.14 -15.29
C MET A 165 3.99 -5.33 -16.79
N ARG A 166 3.67 -4.25 -17.53
CA ARG A 166 3.44 -4.28 -18.97
C ARG A 166 4.70 -4.67 -19.74
N VAL A 167 5.84 -4.06 -19.42
CA VAL A 167 7.12 -4.30 -20.12
C VAL A 167 7.68 -5.68 -19.80
N GLU A 168 7.67 -6.06 -18.54
CA GLU A 168 8.22 -7.35 -18.08
C GLU A 168 7.26 -8.52 -18.32
N ASN A 169 6.01 -8.27 -18.67
CA ASN A 169 4.93 -9.25 -18.71
C ASN A 169 4.82 -10.09 -17.42
N SER A 170 5.18 -9.49 -16.28
CA SER A 170 5.30 -10.11 -14.96
C SER A 170 4.89 -9.12 -13.88
N MET A 171 4.25 -9.63 -12.83
CA MET A 171 3.87 -8.85 -11.65
C MET A 171 5.00 -8.83 -10.59
N LEU A 172 5.99 -9.72 -10.72
CA LEU A 172 6.94 -9.98 -9.63
C LEU A 172 7.72 -8.71 -9.22
N ALA A 173 8.24 -7.95 -10.19
CA ALA A 173 9.08 -6.78 -9.90
C ALA A 173 8.26 -5.66 -9.22
N SER A 174 7.05 -5.35 -9.71
CA SER A 174 6.18 -4.35 -9.09
C SER A 174 5.73 -4.78 -7.70
N THR A 175 5.36 -6.05 -7.52
CA THR A 175 4.95 -6.59 -6.22
C THR A 175 6.08 -6.50 -5.19
N LEU A 176 7.30 -6.94 -5.54
CA LEU A 176 8.43 -6.89 -4.62
C LEU A 176 8.87 -5.46 -4.30
N PHE A 177 8.77 -4.53 -5.25
CA PHE A 177 8.98 -3.10 -4.97
C PHE A 177 7.93 -2.60 -3.97
N HIS A 178 6.66 -2.89 -4.20
CA HIS A 178 5.56 -2.52 -3.31
C HIS A 178 5.75 -3.11 -1.91
N MET A 179 6.13 -4.40 -1.80
CA MET A 179 6.45 -5.05 -0.52
C MET A 179 7.53 -4.30 0.25
N SER A 180 8.63 -3.93 -0.41
CA SER A 180 9.72 -3.20 0.24
C SER A 180 9.32 -1.78 0.66
N ALA A 181 8.45 -1.13 -0.12
CA ALA A 181 7.87 0.17 0.25
C ALA A 181 6.98 0.04 1.49
N ASP A 182 6.05 -0.91 1.52
CA ASP A 182 5.15 -1.14 2.65
C ASP A 182 5.92 -1.47 3.94
N VAL A 183 6.89 -2.41 3.86
CA VAL A 183 7.73 -2.76 5.02
C VAL A 183 8.44 -1.51 5.55
N SER A 184 9.11 -0.77 4.68
CA SER A 184 9.93 0.37 5.10
C SER A 184 9.08 1.50 5.70
N ILE A 185 7.93 1.80 5.12
CA ILE A 185 6.99 2.80 5.64
C ILE A 185 6.44 2.36 7.01
N LEU A 186 5.95 1.14 7.11
CA LEU A 186 5.34 0.64 8.36
C LEU A 186 6.37 0.53 9.49
N LEU A 187 7.62 0.14 9.19
CA LEU A 187 8.70 0.13 10.18
C LEU A 187 9.02 1.54 10.68
N VAL A 188 9.04 2.54 9.81
CA VAL A 188 9.24 3.94 10.21
C VAL A 188 8.10 4.42 11.09
N ILE A 189 6.85 4.15 10.71
CA ILE A 189 5.69 4.52 11.53
C ILE A 189 5.74 3.83 12.89
N TRP A 190 6.05 2.54 12.92
CA TRP A 190 6.18 1.79 14.17
C TRP A 190 7.29 2.33 15.05
N SER A 191 8.50 2.56 14.53
CA SER A 191 9.63 3.05 15.31
C SER A 191 9.44 4.47 15.84
N THR A 192 8.71 5.32 15.11
CA THR A 192 8.52 6.73 15.47
C THR A 192 7.28 6.99 16.32
N LEU A 193 6.22 6.22 16.10
CA LEU A 193 4.91 6.43 16.73
C LEU A 193 4.50 5.28 17.67
N GLY A 194 5.01 4.07 17.45
CA GLY A 194 4.66 2.86 18.20
C GLY A 194 5.50 2.62 19.44
N SER A 195 6.75 3.10 19.47
CA SER A 195 7.73 2.82 20.54
C SER A 195 7.48 3.56 21.87
N LEU A 196 6.51 4.45 21.95
CA LEU A 196 6.24 5.28 23.12
C LEU A 196 5.30 4.61 24.15
N HIS A 197 5.16 3.28 24.14
CA HIS A 197 4.35 2.52 25.10
C HIS A 197 5.13 1.95 26.27
N GLU A 198 6.42 2.21 26.38
CA GLU A 198 7.27 1.72 27.48
C GLU A 198 7.60 2.80 28.54
N ALA A 199 6.83 3.89 28.59
CA ALA A 199 7.00 4.92 29.63
C ALA A 199 5.78 5.02 30.53
#